data_f91b72376f1056ef9051384921eaaaf1
#
_entry.id   f91b72376f1056ef9051384921eaaaf1
#
_cell.length_a   1.000
_cell.length_b   1.000
_cell.length_c   1.000
_cell.angle_alpha   90.00
_cell.angle_beta   90.00
_cell.angle_gamma   90.00
#
_symmetry.space_group_name_H-M   'P 1'
#
loop_
_entity.id
_entity.type
_entity.pdbx_description
1 polymer ?
#
loop_
_entity_poly.entity_id
_entity_poly.type
_entity_poly.pdbx_seq_one_letter_code
_entity_poly.pdbx_strand_id
1 'polypeptide(L)'
;CLDEKEVQKKIENKEKYVVRFRCPSEAEVKTYDIVRGDSSIDSSLLDDKILVKADGMPTYHFANVVDDYLMGITHVIRGEEWLPSLALHTLLYEAFGWKSPKYAHLPLILNPNGKGKLSKRSGGKNGFPVFPIRWKGEKEIPGFKETGILPEALINYISTLGWTPDETKEILSLNELKELFSLEKVVSSSANFDFEKLKWYNHQH
;
A
#
# COMPACT_ATOMS: atom_id res chain seq x y z
N CYS A 1 -34.03 -1.11 2.62
CA CYS A 1 -33.53 0.22 3.05
C CYS A 1 -34.74 0.95 3.68
N LEU A 2 -34.47 1.77 4.71
CA LEU A 2 -35.49 2.67 5.28
C LEU A 2 -35.75 3.79 4.26
N ASP A 3 -36.98 4.35 4.29
CA ASP A 3 -37.29 5.55 3.49
C ASP A 3 -36.64 6.81 4.11
N GLU A 4 -36.55 7.88 3.33
CA GLU A 4 -35.84 9.11 3.76
C GLU A 4 -36.54 9.75 4.99
N LYS A 5 -37.87 9.71 5.08
CA LYS A 5 -38.60 10.28 6.22
C LYS A 5 -38.37 9.49 7.50
N GLU A 6 -38.28 8.18 7.38
CA GLU A 6 -37.97 7.31 8.51
C GLU A 6 -36.51 7.51 8.98
N VAL A 7 -35.57 7.65 8.04
CA VAL A 7 -34.18 7.97 8.35
C VAL A 7 -34.06 9.31 9.06
N GLN A 8 -34.73 10.35 8.54
CA GLN A 8 -34.72 11.68 9.13
C GLN A 8 -35.26 11.68 10.57
N LYS A 9 -36.40 11.00 10.80
CA LYS A 9 -37.00 10.85 12.13
C LYS A 9 -36.07 10.17 13.13
N LYS A 10 -35.33 9.14 12.70
CA LYS A 10 -34.35 8.45 13.55
C LYS A 10 -33.14 9.34 13.88
N ILE A 11 -32.67 10.14 12.92
CA ILE A 11 -31.60 11.12 13.14
C ILE A 11 -32.05 12.19 14.16
N GLU A 12 -33.26 12.74 14.01
CA GLU A 12 -33.84 13.71 14.94
C GLU A 12 -33.98 13.13 16.36
N ASN A 13 -34.31 11.86 16.46
CA ASN A 13 -34.40 11.14 17.73
C ASN A 13 -33.02 10.77 18.31
N LYS A 14 -31.90 11.17 17.64
CA LYS A 14 -30.52 10.89 18.06
C LYS A 14 -30.22 9.38 18.18
N GLU A 15 -30.89 8.56 17.40
CA GLU A 15 -30.55 7.14 17.31
C GLU A 15 -29.15 6.95 16.71
N LYS A 16 -28.40 5.97 17.21
CA LYS A 16 -27.09 5.65 16.67
C LYS A 16 -27.22 5.09 15.25
N TYR A 17 -26.46 5.62 14.33
CA TYR A 17 -26.42 5.18 12.93
C TYR A 17 -25.00 5.11 12.38
N VAL A 18 -24.84 4.48 11.26
CA VAL A 18 -23.61 4.48 10.46
C VAL A 18 -23.91 5.10 9.09
N VAL A 19 -22.91 5.76 8.53
CA VAL A 19 -22.98 6.20 7.13
C VAL A 19 -22.31 5.14 6.27
N ARG A 20 -23.07 4.67 5.27
CA ARG A 20 -22.61 3.62 4.36
C ARG A 20 -22.55 4.16 2.93
N PHE A 21 -21.48 3.85 2.23
CA PHE A 21 -21.43 4.12 0.79
C PHE A 21 -22.33 3.14 0.06
N ARG A 22 -23.21 3.66 -0.76
CA ARG A 22 -24.04 2.85 -1.63
C ARG A 22 -23.36 2.72 -2.97
N CYS A 23 -22.82 1.53 -3.25
CA CYS A 23 -22.22 1.24 -4.53
C CYS A 23 -23.27 1.34 -5.66
N PRO A 24 -22.90 1.87 -6.84
CA PRO A 24 -23.78 1.82 -8.00
C PRO A 24 -24.13 0.36 -8.33
N SER A 25 -25.37 0.10 -8.72
CA SER A 25 -25.76 -1.22 -9.24
C SER A 25 -25.42 -1.33 -10.72
N GLU A 26 -24.92 -2.48 -11.13
CA GLU A 26 -24.69 -2.82 -12.56
C GLU A 26 -23.77 -1.85 -13.31
N ALA A 27 -22.77 -1.30 -12.65
CA ALA A 27 -21.76 -0.43 -13.25
C ALA A 27 -20.41 -1.13 -13.38
N GLU A 28 -19.74 -0.91 -14.48
CA GLU A 28 -18.33 -1.31 -14.66
C GLU A 28 -17.42 -0.22 -14.09
N VAL A 29 -16.69 -0.54 -13.01
CA VAL A 29 -15.72 0.38 -12.40
C VAL A 29 -14.37 0.16 -13.04
N LYS A 30 -13.96 1.09 -13.89
CA LYS A 30 -12.66 1.07 -14.56
C LYS A 30 -11.62 1.73 -13.68
N THR A 31 -10.48 1.08 -13.51
CA THR A 31 -9.36 1.59 -12.72
C THR A 31 -8.07 1.44 -13.50
N TYR A 32 -7.12 2.33 -13.24
CA TYR A 32 -5.78 2.26 -13.78
C TYR A 32 -4.75 2.31 -12.65
N ASP A 33 -3.77 1.45 -12.74
CA ASP A 33 -2.63 1.38 -11.84
C ASP A 33 -1.32 1.39 -12.63
N ILE A 34 -0.35 2.20 -12.21
CA ILE A 34 0.91 2.37 -12.95
C ILE A 34 1.66 1.04 -13.11
N VAL A 35 1.59 0.16 -12.09
CA VAL A 35 2.33 -1.11 -12.07
C VAL A 35 1.50 -2.27 -12.63
N ARG A 36 0.16 -2.23 -12.41
CA ARG A 36 -0.77 -3.34 -12.73
C ARG A 36 -1.52 -3.13 -14.04
N GLY A 37 -1.51 -1.90 -14.57
CA GLY A 37 -2.23 -1.53 -15.78
C GLY A 37 -3.73 -1.31 -15.56
N ASP A 38 -4.47 -1.41 -16.66
CA ASP A 38 -5.93 -1.27 -16.66
C ASP A 38 -6.60 -2.48 -16.02
N SER A 39 -7.61 -2.22 -15.21
CA SER A 39 -8.49 -3.25 -14.69
C SER A 39 -9.93 -2.76 -14.59
N SER A 40 -10.84 -3.69 -14.55
CA SER A 40 -12.28 -3.43 -14.47
C SER A 40 -12.91 -4.41 -13.49
N ILE A 41 -13.84 -3.93 -12.69
CA ILE A 41 -14.61 -4.75 -11.76
C ILE A 41 -16.09 -4.37 -11.85
N ASP A 42 -16.95 -5.37 -11.82
CA ASP A 42 -18.39 -5.16 -11.70
C ASP A 42 -18.69 -4.63 -10.29
N SER A 43 -19.39 -3.49 -10.22
CA SER A 43 -19.75 -2.86 -8.95
C SER A 43 -20.65 -3.74 -8.08
N SER A 44 -21.38 -4.69 -8.64
CA SER A 44 -22.17 -5.67 -7.89
C SER A 44 -21.32 -6.58 -6.99
N LEU A 45 -20.02 -6.69 -7.27
CA LEU A 45 -19.06 -7.42 -6.45
C LEU A 45 -18.52 -6.59 -5.28
N LEU A 46 -18.84 -5.29 -5.23
CA LEU A 46 -18.39 -4.39 -4.18
C LEU A 46 -19.45 -4.32 -3.07
N ASP A 47 -18.99 -4.49 -1.83
CA ASP A 47 -19.87 -4.29 -0.67
C ASP A 47 -20.10 -2.82 -0.40
N ASP A 48 -21.31 -2.47 0.02
CA ASP A 48 -21.63 -1.16 0.60
C ASP A 48 -20.84 -0.96 1.90
N LYS A 49 -19.69 -0.35 1.82
CA LYS A 49 -18.79 -0.17 2.98
C LYS A 49 -19.27 0.93 3.91
N ILE A 50 -19.10 0.71 5.20
CA ILE A 50 -19.31 1.76 6.21
C ILE A 50 -18.21 2.81 6.05
N LEU A 51 -18.59 4.06 5.89
CA LEU A 51 -17.67 5.21 5.81
C LEU A 51 -17.50 5.89 7.16
N VAL A 52 -18.60 6.06 7.91
CA VAL A 52 -18.57 6.65 9.25
C VAL A 52 -19.26 5.69 10.24
N LYS A 53 -18.56 5.38 11.31
CA LYS A 53 -19.04 4.51 12.38
C LYS A 53 -20.06 5.21 13.29
N ALA A 54 -20.77 4.45 14.11
CA ALA A 54 -21.80 4.96 15.03
C ALA A 54 -21.23 5.88 16.15
N ASP A 55 -19.93 5.89 16.35
CA ASP A 55 -19.22 6.80 17.24
C ASP A 55 -18.77 8.11 16.57
N GLY A 56 -19.12 8.31 15.28
CA GLY A 56 -18.75 9.46 14.47
C GLY A 56 -17.35 9.36 13.83
N MET A 57 -16.59 8.31 14.12
CA MET A 57 -15.25 8.15 13.57
C MET A 57 -15.30 7.60 12.14
N PRO A 58 -14.50 8.14 11.21
CA PRO A 58 -14.40 7.60 9.87
C PRO A 58 -13.77 6.21 9.87
N THR A 59 -14.10 5.42 8.85
CA THR A 59 -13.35 4.21 8.55
C THR A 59 -12.11 4.55 7.71
N TYR A 60 -11.17 3.60 7.60
CA TYR A 60 -9.95 3.77 6.84
C TYR A 60 -10.20 4.25 5.40
N HIS A 61 -11.12 3.64 4.68
CA HIS A 61 -11.39 3.98 3.27
C HIS A 61 -11.85 5.42 3.10
N PHE A 62 -12.69 5.91 4.00
CA PHE A 62 -13.18 7.27 3.96
C PHE A 62 -12.08 8.27 4.35
N ALA A 63 -11.43 8.04 5.49
CA ALA A 63 -10.35 8.90 5.96
C ALA A 63 -9.22 9.02 4.93
N ASN A 64 -8.78 7.89 4.36
CA ASN A 64 -7.72 7.88 3.36
C ASN A 64 -8.05 8.74 2.13
N VAL A 65 -9.25 8.58 1.54
CA VAL A 65 -9.65 9.35 0.36
C VAL A 65 -9.74 10.86 0.66
N VAL A 66 -10.29 11.23 1.83
CA VAL A 66 -10.42 12.63 2.24
C VAL A 66 -9.06 13.24 2.53
N ASP A 67 -8.21 12.56 3.28
CA ASP A 67 -6.88 13.04 3.65
C ASP A 67 -5.99 13.18 2.41
N ASP A 68 -5.97 12.19 1.53
CA ASP A 68 -5.20 12.23 0.28
C ASP A 68 -5.62 13.41 -0.61
N TYR A 69 -6.93 13.67 -0.71
CA TYR A 69 -7.43 14.81 -1.48
C TYR A 69 -7.04 16.15 -0.85
N LEU A 70 -7.31 16.34 0.44
CA LEU A 70 -7.06 17.59 1.15
C LEU A 70 -5.55 17.88 1.28
N MET A 71 -4.72 16.87 1.36
CA MET A 71 -3.25 17.01 1.40
C MET A 71 -2.62 17.15 0.01
N GLY A 72 -3.42 17.08 -1.07
CA GLY A 72 -2.93 17.23 -2.43
C GLY A 72 -2.03 16.08 -2.89
N ILE A 73 -2.28 14.85 -2.40
CA ILE A 73 -1.53 13.68 -2.79
C ILE A 73 -1.70 13.41 -4.29
N THR A 74 -0.59 13.33 -5.01
CA THR A 74 -0.56 13.12 -6.46
C THR A 74 -0.45 11.64 -6.84
N HIS A 75 0.23 10.85 -6.01
CA HIS A 75 0.49 9.43 -6.24
C HIS A 75 0.31 8.66 -4.94
N VAL A 76 -0.50 7.62 -4.96
CA VAL A 76 -0.66 6.65 -3.87
C VAL A 76 0.17 5.43 -4.19
N ILE A 77 1.29 5.25 -3.49
CA ILE A 77 2.20 4.12 -3.65
C ILE A 77 2.06 3.24 -2.43
N ARG A 78 1.60 1.99 -2.62
CA ARG A 78 1.33 1.06 -1.51
C ARG A 78 1.45 -0.40 -1.94
N GLY A 79 1.40 -1.33 -1.00
CA GLY A 79 1.47 -2.75 -1.31
C GLY A 79 0.21 -3.27 -2.03
N GLU A 80 0.38 -4.27 -2.87
CA GLU A 80 -0.68 -4.88 -3.69
C GLU A 80 -1.84 -5.48 -2.89
N GLU A 81 -1.65 -5.74 -1.59
CA GLU A 81 -2.74 -6.18 -0.72
C GLU A 81 -3.89 -5.17 -0.62
N TRP A 82 -3.66 -3.93 -1.02
CA TRP A 82 -4.66 -2.87 -1.07
C TRP A 82 -5.33 -2.70 -2.44
N LEU A 83 -4.89 -3.46 -3.45
CA LEU A 83 -5.47 -3.40 -4.80
C LEU A 83 -7.00 -3.62 -4.81
N PRO A 84 -7.58 -4.54 -4.02
CA PRO A 84 -9.03 -4.69 -3.95
C PRO A 84 -9.79 -3.44 -3.50
N SER A 85 -9.12 -2.49 -2.82
CA SER A 85 -9.73 -1.23 -2.39
C SER A 85 -9.74 -0.16 -3.48
N LEU A 86 -9.02 -0.35 -4.58
CA LEU A 86 -8.86 0.66 -5.62
C LEU A 86 -10.21 1.07 -6.24
N ALA A 87 -11.06 0.10 -6.58
CA ALA A 87 -12.37 0.37 -7.16
C ALA A 87 -13.26 1.19 -6.21
N LEU A 88 -13.28 0.83 -4.93
CA LEU A 88 -14.04 1.61 -3.93
C LEU A 88 -13.50 3.04 -3.80
N HIS A 89 -12.18 3.22 -3.77
CA HIS A 89 -11.58 4.56 -3.68
C HIS A 89 -11.90 5.38 -4.94
N THR A 90 -11.85 4.78 -6.12
CA THR A 90 -12.25 5.43 -7.38
C THR A 90 -13.69 5.93 -7.31
N LEU A 91 -14.62 5.09 -6.89
CA LEU A 91 -16.03 5.47 -6.71
C LEU A 91 -16.23 6.58 -5.68
N LEU A 92 -15.45 6.59 -4.60
CA LEU A 92 -15.50 7.66 -3.60
C LEU A 92 -15.02 9.00 -4.18
N TYR A 93 -13.91 9.02 -4.92
CA TYR A 93 -13.45 10.22 -5.63
C TYR A 93 -14.50 10.74 -6.61
N GLU A 94 -15.11 9.85 -7.39
CA GLU A 94 -16.19 10.20 -8.32
C GLU A 94 -17.42 10.77 -7.60
N ALA A 95 -17.85 10.15 -6.50
CA ALA A 95 -18.99 10.59 -5.72
C ALA A 95 -18.79 11.99 -5.10
N PHE A 96 -17.54 12.35 -4.77
CA PHE A 96 -17.20 13.69 -4.30
C PHE A 96 -16.95 14.69 -5.43
N GLY A 97 -16.91 14.25 -6.69
CA GLY A 97 -16.50 15.09 -7.82
C GLY A 97 -15.02 15.50 -7.75
N TRP A 98 -14.19 14.72 -7.10
CA TRP A 98 -12.77 14.99 -6.91
C TRP A 98 -11.93 14.27 -7.95
N LYS A 99 -10.79 14.90 -8.30
CA LYS A 99 -9.79 14.26 -9.14
C LYS A 99 -9.04 13.22 -8.32
N SER A 100 -9.07 11.97 -8.76
CA SER A 100 -8.32 10.87 -8.14
C SER A 100 -6.81 11.05 -8.33
N PRO A 101 -5.98 10.68 -7.34
CA PRO A 101 -4.53 10.54 -7.52
C PRO A 101 -4.22 9.38 -8.47
N LYS A 102 -2.97 9.30 -8.91
CA LYS A 102 -2.46 8.11 -9.60
C LYS A 102 -2.15 7.03 -8.57
N TYR A 103 -2.33 5.76 -8.94
CA TYR A 103 -2.07 4.62 -8.07
C TYR A 103 -0.92 3.76 -8.60
N ALA A 104 -0.12 3.24 -7.68
CA ALA A 104 0.93 2.27 -7.96
C ALA A 104 0.94 1.21 -6.85
N HIS A 105 0.42 0.02 -7.15
CA HIS A 105 0.40 -1.10 -6.20
C HIS A 105 1.63 -1.97 -6.40
N LEU A 106 2.60 -1.80 -5.49
CA LEU A 106 3.87 -2.50 -5.50
C LEU A 106 3.70 -3.98 -5.13
N PRO A 107 4.50 -4.88 -5.72
CA PRO A 107 4.48 -6.29 -5.38
C PRO A 107 4.88 -6.52 -3.92
N LEU A 108 4.44 -7.65 -3.36
CA LEU A 108 4.85 -8.05 -2.02
C LEU A 108 6.30 -8.51 -2.00
N ILE A 109 7.00 -8.15 -0.94
CA ILE A 109 8.27 -8.79 -0.58
C ILE A 109 7.93 -10.03 0.25
N LEU A 110 8.35 -11.18 -0.22
CA LEU A 110 8.10 -12.47 0.40
C LEU A 110 9.24 -12.89 1.34
N ASN A 111 8.95 -13.81 2.23
CA ASN A 111 9.99 -14.44 3.04
C ASN A 111 11.02 -15.16 2.15
N PRO A 112 12.24 -15.43 2.65
CA PRO A 112 13.30 -16.09 1.85
C PRO A 112 12.90 -17.43 1.24
N ASN A 113 11.99 -18.15 1.88
CA ASN A 113 11.46 -19.44 1.38
C ASN A 113 10.30 -19.27 0.36
N GLY A 114 9.99 -18.05 -0.06
CA GLY A 114 8.89 -17.74 -0.97
C GLY A 114 7.49 -17.90 -0.38
N LYS A 115 7.38 -18.26 0.89
CA LYS A 115 6.08 -18.49 1.55
C LYS A 115 5.66 -17.32 2.42
N GLY A 116 4.60 -16.63 1.97
CA GLY A 116 3.97 -15.55 2.69
C GLY A 116 4.77 -14.24 2.71
N LYS A 117 4.08 -13.15 2.98
CA LYS A 117 4.63 -11.79 3.04
C LYS A 117 5.69 -11.68 4.13
N LEU A 118 6.81 -11.03 3.80
CA LEU A 118 7.79 -10.61 4.79
C LEU A 118 7.14 -9.65 5.78
N SER A 119 7.28 -9.93 7.06
CA SER A 119 6.68 -9.12 8.12
C SER A 119 7.66 -8.93 9.27
N LYS A 120 7.38 -7.93 10.10
CA LYS A 120 8.14 -7.66 11.32
C LYS A 120 8.20 -8.89 12.26
N ARG A 121 7.14 -9.72 12.26
CA ARG A 121 7.06 -10.94 13.06
C ARG A 121 7.86 -12.10 12.44
N SER A 122 7.90 -12.18 11.11
CA SER A 122 8.62 -13.24 10.40
C SER A 122 10.13 -13.01 10.38
N GLY A 123 10.61 -11.75 10.29
CA GLY A 123 12.04 -11.42 10.30
C GLY A 123 12.76 -11.97 11.52
N GLY A 124 12.21 -11.74 12.70
CA GLY A 124 12.79 -12.28 13.94
C GLY A 124 12.85 -13.81 14.01
N LYS A 125 11.91 -14.51 13.35
CA LYS A 125 11.93 -15.98 13.22
C LYS A 125 12.93 -16.47 12.17
N ASN A 126 13.16 -15.66 11.14
CA ASN A 126 14.07 -15.99 10.03
C ASN A 126 15.52 -15.61 10.32
N GLY A 127 15.80 -15.02 11.50
CA GLY A 127 17.16 -14.70 11.95
C GLY A 127 17.81 -13.47 11.30
N PHE A 128 17.04 -12.59 10.66
CA PHE A 128 17.53 -11.34 10.11
C PHE A 128 16.62 -10.17 10.49
N PRO A 129 17.15 -8.92 10.53
CA PRO A 129 16.37 -7.75 10.88
C PRO A 129 15.38 -7.36 9.77
N VAL A 130 14.29 -6.69 10.17
CA VAL A 130 13.33 -6.04 9.27
C VAL A 130 13.08 -4.56 9.64
N PHE A 131 13.79 -4.08 10.65
CA PHE A 131 13.76 -2.68 11.07
C PHE A 131 15.05 -1.98 10.68
N PRO A 132 15.04 -0.70 10.30
CA PRO A 132 16.25 0.06 10.01
C PRO A 132 17.20 0.14 11.22
N ILE A 133 16.62 0.38 12.39
CA ILE A 133 17.31 0.50 13.67
C ILE A 133 16.67 -0.43 14.70
N ARG A 134 17.35 -0.63 15.82
CA ARG A 134 16.87 -1.43 16.93
C ARG A 134 15.45 -1.05 17.35
N TRP A 135 14.58 -2.05 17.40
CA TRP A 135 13.22 -1.91 17.90
C TRP A 135 13.13 -2.34 19.36
N LYS A 136 12.62 -1.43 20.21
CA LYS A 136 12.33 -1.71 21.62
C LYS A 136 10.84 -1.93 21.79
N GLY A 137 10.41 -3.19 21.91
CA GLY A 137 9.06 -3.63 22.23
C GLY A 137 9.09 -4.54 23.45
N GLU A 138 8.20 -5.53 23.51
CA GLU A 138 8.24 -6.59 24.54
C GLU A 138 9.56 -7.39 24.49
N LYS A 139 10.15 -7.50 23.31
CA LYS A 139 11.49 -8.04 23.07
C LYS A 139 12.28 -7.04 22.25
N GLU A 140 13.54 -6.89 22.60
CA GLU A 140 14.47 -6.08 21.81
C GLU A 140 14.87 -6.84 20.55
N ILE A 141 14.69 -6.20 19.39
CA ILE A 141 15.02 -6.77 18.07
C ILE A 141 16.07 -5.86 17.43
N PRO A 142 17.25 -6.37 17.07
CA PRO A 142 18.25 -5.59 16.36
C PRO A 142 17.72 -5.16 14.99
N GLY A 143 18.10 -3.95 14.56
CA GLY A 143 17.82 -3.47 13.21
C GLY A 143 18.96 -3.75 12.23
N PHE A 144 18.81 -3.32 11.00
CA PHE A 144 19.86 -3.44 9.97
C PHE A 144 21.15 -2.73 10.40
N LYS A 145 21.04 -1.55 11.03
CA LYS A 145 22.19 -0.79 11.54
C LYS A 145 23.01 -1.59 12.56
N GLU A 146 22.33 -2.23 13.53
CA GLU A 146 23.01 -3.01 14.58
C GLU A 146 23.61 -4.32 14.04
N THR A 147 23.17 -4.78 12.89
CA THR A 147 23.76 -5.93 12.19
C THR A 147 24.86 -5.55 11.20
N GLY A 148 25.26 -4.27 11.18
CA GLY A 148 26.35 -3.77 10.35
C GLY A 148 26.01 -3.54 8.89
N ILE A 149 24.71 -3.43 8.55
CA ILE A 149 24.26 -3.10 7.19
C ILE A 149 24.32 -1.59 7.00
N LEU A 150 25.02 -1.15 5.97
CA LEU A 150 25.13 0.24 5.57
C LEU A 150 23.81 0.73 4.95
N PRO A 151 23.39 1.99 5.20
CA PRO A 151 22.17 2.54 4.60
C PRO A 151 22.19 2.50 3.07
N GLU A 152 23.32 2.79 2.44
CA GLU A 152 23.51 2.80 0.99
C GLU A 152 23.30 1.41 0.39
N ALA A 153 23.85 0.39 1.03
CA ALA A 153 23.69 -0.99 0.64
C ALA A 153 22.23 -1.46 0.77
N LEU A 154 21.58 -1.09 1.87
CA LEU A 154 20.18 -1.43 2.09
C LEU A 154 19.27 -0.78 1.04
N ILE A 155 19.47 0.51 0.76
CA ILE A 155 18.70 1.25 -0.25
C ILE A 155 18.91 0.63 -1.64
N ASN A 156 20.16 0.36 -2.02
CA ASN A 156 20.46 -0.26 -3.31
C ASN A 156 19.82 -1.65 -3.43
N TYR A 157 19.94 -2.49 -2.41
CA TYR A 157 19.32 -3.82 -2.42
C TYR A 157 17.80 -3.76 -2.50
N ILE A 158 17.14 -2.92 -1.68
CA ILE A 158 15.69 -2.80 -1.67
C ILE A 158 15.17 -2.32 -3.04
N SER A 159 15.90 -1.41 -3.70
CA SER A 159 15.49 -0.92 -5.01
C SER A 159 15.43 -2.03 -6.06
N THR A 160 16.22 -3.10 -5.91
CA THR A 160 16.21 -4.24 -6.84
C THR A 160 15.09 -5.26 -6.54
N LEU A 161 14.36 -5.09 -5.43
CA LEU A 161 13.22 -5.94 -5.08
C LEU A 161 11.94 -5.47 -5.79
N GLY A 162 11.83 -5.76 -7.07
CA GLY A 162 10.67 -5.39 -7.88
C GLY A 162 10.91 -4.24 -8.87
N TRP A 163 12.16 -3.78 -8.99
CA TRP A 163 12.56 -2.84 -10.02
C TRP A 163 13.96 -3.22 -10.54
N THR A 164 14.19 -3.03 -11.81
CA THR A 164 15.49 -3.32 -12.43
C THR A 164 15.83 -2.17 -13.37
N PRO A 165 17.01 -1.56 -13.24
CA PRO A 165 17.51 -0.64 -14.26
C PRO A 165 17.76 -1.39 -15.56
N ASP A 166 17.72 -0.70 -16.70
CA ASP A 166 17.96 -1.31 -18.02
C ASP A 166 19.44 -1.74 -18.22
N GLU A 167 20.29 -1.39 -17.28
CA GLU A 167 21.72 -1.63 -17.33
C GLU A 167 22.13 -2.84 -16.48
N THR A 168 23.24 -3.46 -16.86
CA THR A 168 23.84 -4.60 -16.15
C THR A 168 24.48 -4.21 -14.81
N LYS A 169 24.48 -2.92 -14.46
CA LYS A 169 25.09 -2.39 -13.24
C LYS A 169 24.19 -2.66 -12.03
N GLU A 170 24.63 -3.53 -11.13
CA GLU A 170 23.88 -3.85 -9.90
C GLU A 170 24.15 -2.87 -8.75
N ILE A 171 25.37 -2.30 -8.68
CA ILE A 171 25.75 -1.38 -7.61
C ILE A 171 25.50 0.05 -8.05
N LEU A 172 24.51 0.67 -7.40
CA LEU A 172 24.03 2.02 -7.72
C LEU A 172 24.09 2.91 -6.48
N SER A 173 24.64 4.11 -6.65
CA SER A 173 24.54 5.17 -5.64
C SER A 173 23.09 5.68 -5.53
N LEU A 174 22.78 6.36 -4.42
CA LEU A 174 21.46 7.00 -4.25
C LEU A 174 21.14 8.01 -5.36
N ASN A 175 22.14 8.72 -5.88
CA ASN A 175 21.94 9.69 -6.96
C ASN A 175 21.58 8.98 -8.28
N GLU A 176 22.32 7.92 -8.62
CA GLU A 176 21.98 7.09 -9.80
C GLU A 176 20.59 6.47 -9.67
N LEU A 177 20.23 5.97 -8.48
CA LEU A 177 18.89 5.46 -8.22
C LEU A 177 17.80 6.50 -8.45
N LYS A 178 18.01 7.75 -8.00
CA LYS A 178 17.05 8.86 -8.23
C LYS A 178 16.88 9.22 -9.71
N GLU A 179 17.96 9.12 -10.48
CA GLU A 179 17.93 9.44 -11.91
C GLU A 179 17.29 8.32 -12.75
N LEU A 180 17.51 7.07 -12.37
CA LEU A 180 17.09 5.91 -13.14
C LEU A 180 15.70 5.40 -12.76
N PHE A 181 15.26 5.64 -11.50
CA PHE A 181 14.03 5.08 -10.98
C PHE A 181 12.80 5.67 -11.67
N SER A 182 11.90 4.78 -12.06
CA SER A 182 10.56 5.16 -12.52
C SER A 182 9.54 4.10 -12.07
N LEU A 183 8.34 4.53 -11.73
CA LEU A 183 7.25 3.64 -11.30
C LEU A 183 6.80 2.70 -12.41
N GLU A 184 6.89 3.15 -13.67
CA GLU A 184 6.50 2.37 -14.86
C GLU A 184 7.42 1.16 -15.10
N LYS A 185 8.65 1.20 -14.55
CA LYS A 185 9.61 0.09 -14.62
C LYS A 185 9.50 -0.88 -13.45
N VAL A 186 8.62 -0.62 -12.50
CA VAL A 186 8.35 -1.57 -11.40
C VAL A 186 7.65 -2.79 -11.95
N VAL A 187 8.24 -3.97 -11.70
CA VAL A 187 7.65 -5.25 -12.12
C VAL A 187 6.51 -5.66 -11.18
N SER A 188 5.50 -6.32 -11.73
CA SER A 188 4.32 -6.74 -10.95
C SER A 188 4.52 -8.03 -10.15
N SER A 189 5.62 -8.76 -10.37
CA SER A 189 5.91 -10.02 -9.66
C SER A 189 6.53 -9.78 -8.29
N SER A 190 6.09 -10.56 -7.30
CA SER A 190 6.67 -10.53 -5.96
C SER A 190 8.13 -10.98 -5.96
N ALA A 191 8.95 -10.37 -5.09
CA ALA A 191 10.35 -10.71 -4.92
C ALA A 191 10.57 -11.39 -3.55
N ASN A 192 11.46 -12.40 -3.50
CA ASN A 192 11.87 -13.00 -2.24
C ASN A 192 12.98 -12.16 -1.61
N PHE A 193 12.86 -11.90 -0.30
CA PHE A 193 13.92 -11.26 0.45
C PHE A 193 15.08 -12.23 0.66
N ASP A 194 16.27 -11.86 0.19
CA ASP A 194 17.49 -12.65 0.34
C ASP A 194 18.51 -11.89 1.19
N PHE A 195 18.72 -12.34 2.42
CA PHE A 195 19.62 -11.68 3.35
C PHE A 195 21.10 -11.88 2.97
N GLU A 196 21.45 -12.98 2.33
CA GLU A 196 22.82 -13.21 1.85
C GLU A 196 23.14 -12.28 0.67
N LYS A 197 22.15 -12.06 -0.22
CA LYS A 197 22.29 -11.05 -1.29
C LYS A 197 22.45 -9.65 -0.71
N LEU A 198 21.70 -9.28 0.34
CA LEU A 198 21.89 -8.00 1.04
C LEU A 198 23.29 -7.87 1.63
N LYS A 199 23.83 -8.93 2.25
CA LYS A 199 25.23 -8.91 2.75
C LYS A 199 26.23 -8.72 1.63
N TRP A 200 25.98 -9.33 0.47
CA TRP A 200 26.81 -9.11 -0.71
C TRP A 200 26.80 -7.64 -1.14
N TYR A 201 25.61 -7.00 -1.24
CA TYR A 201 25.52 -5.56 -1.49
C TYR A 201 26.29 -4.75 -0.44
N ASN A 202 26.18 -5.13 0.83
CA ASN A 202 26.88 -4.45 1.92
C ASN A 202 28.41 -4.54 1.81
N HIS A 203 28.90 -5.61 1.22
CA HIS A 203 30.35 -5.78 0.98
C HIS A 203 30.85 -4.95 -0.23
N GLN A 204 29.97 -4.62 -1.16
CA GLN A 204 30.30 -3.83 -2.36
C GLN A 204 30.30 -2.32 -2.10
N HIS A 205 29.58 -1.87 -1.08
CA HIS A 205 29.55 -0.47 -0.61
C HIS A 205 30.59 -0.22 0.48
#